data_705ed7ec03f72cd769d2148774310a1f
#
_entry.id   705ed7ec03f72cd769d2148774310a1f
#
_cell.length_a   1.000
_cell.length_b   1.000
_cell.length_c   1.000
_cell.angle_alpha   90.00
_cell.angle_beta   90.00
_cell.angle_gamma   90.00
#
_symmetry.space_group_name_H-M   'P 1'
#
loop_
_entity.id
_entity.type
_entity.pdbx_description
1 polymer ?
#
loop_
_entity_poly.entity_id
_entity_poly.type
_entity_poly.pdbx_seq_one_letter_code
_entity_poly.pdbx_strand_id
1 'polypeptide(L)'
;MLIPEHISYLIDIIMKTKSLIVLVTSVVIAMITCSFTMKSDTQWITVSGYVDNTNGDVISQVDVTCTLNRDNTQLSKTQTDLEGYYSIQVRQSESCTLSFSHANYVPQDKIVSSNTDIDDMNVTLRSQEE
;
A
#
# COMPACT_ATOMS: atom_id res chain seq x y z
N MET A 1 -33.23 -48.86 44.43
CA MET A 1 -32.22 -49.19 43.43
C MET A 1 -31.14 -48.15 43.46
N LEU A 2 -29.94 -48.55 43.79
CA LEU A 2 -28.80 -47.67 43.91
C LEU A 2 -28.23 -47.40 42.52
N ILE A 3 -28.11 -46.10 42.13
CA ILE A 3 -27.36 -45.74 40.96
C ILE A 3 -25.89 -46.05 41.21
N PRO A 4 -25.22 -46.82 40.34
CA PRO A 4 -23.82 -47.14 40.54
C PRO A 4 -22.99 -45.86 40.61
N GLU A 5 -22.14 -45.70 41.60
CA GLU A 5 -21.27 -44.53 41.82
C GLU A 5 -20.39 -44.26 40.63
N HIS A 6 -19.98 -45.27 39.87
CA HIS A 6 -19.14 -45.11 38.71
C HIS A 6 -19.88 -44.46 37.50
N ILE A 7 -21.22 -44.51 37.42
CA ILE A 7 -21.99 -43.78 36.38
C ILE A 7 -21.94 -42.27 36.69
N SER A 8 -22.13 -41.86 37.94
CA SER A 8 -22.02 -40.49 38.38
C SER A 8 -20.61 -39.96 38.10
N TYR A 9 -19.57 -40.74 38.35
CA TYR A 9 -18.19 -40.41 38.07
C TYR A 9 -17.89 -40.24 36.60
N LEU A 10 -18.43 -41.11 35.74
CA LEU A 10 -18.32 -41.02 34.28
C LEU A 10 -19.00 -39.74 33.72
N ILE A 11 -20.15 -39.34 34.24
CA ILE A 11 -20.84 -38.12 33.88
C ILE A 11 -19.99 -36.91 34.23
N ASP A 12 -19.37 -36.84 35.37
CA ASP A 12 -18.46 -35.79 35.79
C ASP A 12 -17.23 -35.67 34.89
N ILE A 13 -16.62 -36.78 34.50
CA ILE A 13 -15.49 -36.82 33.57
C ILE A 13 -15.89 -36.30 32.20
N ILE A 14 -17.04 -36.69 31.66
CA ILE A 14 -17.55 -36.25 30.38
C ILE A 14 -17.82 -34.73 30.40
N MET A 15 -18.42 -34.21 31.46
CA MET A 15 -18.66 -32.77 31.61
C MET A 15 -17.37 -31.97 31.68
N LYS A 16 -16.38 -32.44 32.44
CA LYS A 16 -15.06 -31.81 32.52
C LYS A 16 -14.32 -31.83 31.21
N THR A 17 -14.37 -32.94 30.48
CA THR A 17 -13.73 -33.10 29.17
C THR A 17 -14.35 -32.17 28.12
N LYS A 18 -15.68 -32.02 28.10
CA LYS A 18 -16.36 -31.07 27.20
C LYS A 18 -15.97 -29.63 27.50
N SER A 19 -15.91 -29.24 28.74
CA SER A 19 -15.48 -27.91 29.17
C SER A 19 -14.04 -27.63 28.74
N LEU A 20 -13.15 -28.60 28.89
CA LEU A 20 -11.76 -28.50 28.46
C LEU A 20 -11.62 -28.33 26.93
N ILE A 21 -12.38 -29.11 26.15
CA ILE A 21 -12.39 -29.02 24.68
C ILE A 21 -12.88 -27.65 24.23
N VAL A 22 -13.93 -27.11 24.83
CA VAL A 22 -14.45 -25.76 24.50
C VAL A 22 -13.40 -24.69 24.83
N LEU A 23 -12.69 -24.81 25.94
CA LEU A 23 -11.65 -23.88 26.32
C LEU A 23 -10.47 -23.91 25.34
N VAL A 24 -10.00 -25.08 24.94
CA VAL A 24 -8.90 -25.26 23.98
C VAL A 24 -9.30 -24.72 22.60
N THR A 25 -10.49 -25.00 22.13
CA THR A 25 -10.98 -24.48 20.84
C THR A 25 -11.09 -22.96 20.84
N SER A 26 -11.54 -22.34 21.93
CA SER A 26 -11.63 -20.88 22.01
C SER A 26 -10.24 -20.22 21.99
N VAL A 27 -9.24 -20.80 22.64
CA VAL A 27 -7.84 -20.32 22.60
C VAL A 27 -7.24 -20.45 21.20
N VAL A 28 -7.49 -21.53 20.50
CA VAL A 28 -7.00 -21.74 19.13
C VAL A 28 -7.63 -20.72 18.17
N ILE A 29 -8.94 -20.47 18.29
CA ILE A 29 -9.63 -19.46 17.50
C ILE A 29 -9.06 -18.06 17.77
N ALA A 30 -8.80 -17.72 19.02
CA ALA A 30 -8.19 -16.44 19.39
C ALA A 30 -6.78 -16.26 18.79
N MET A 31 -5.97 -17.33 18.77
CA MET A 31 -4.64 -17.28 18.15
C MET A 31 -4.71 -17.10 16.63
N ILE A 32 -5.66 -17.73 15.96
CA ILE A 32 -5.86 -17.58 14.52
C ILE A 32 -6.29 -16.15 14.17
N THR A 33 -7.18 -15.54 14.95
CA THR A 33 -7.62 -14.17 14.74
C THR A 33 -6.50 -13.15 14.97
N CYS A 34 -5.62 -13.36 15.94
CA CYS A 34 -4.44 -12.51 16.16
C CYS A 34 -3.45 -12.56 14.99
N SER A 35 -3.33 -13.69 14.28
CA SER A 35 -2.44 -13.83 13.13
C SER A 35 -2.90 -13.03 11.92
N PHE A 36 -4.19 -12.71 11.78
CA PHE A 36 -4.74 -11.91 10.69
C PHE A 36 -4.65 -10.41 10.91
N THR A 37 -4.30 -9.94 12.11
CA THR A 37 -4.22 -8.51 12.42
C THR A 37 -2.87 -7.88 12.11
N MET A 38 -1.88 -8.64 11.65
CA MET A 38 -0.62 -8.09 11.13
C MET A 38 -0.77 -7.67 9.66
N LYS A 39 -1.68 -6.73 9.37
CA LYS A 39 -1.63 -5.95 8.15
C LYS A 39 -0.45 -5.00 8.30
N SER A 40 0.56 -5.14 7.44
CA SER A 40 1.53 -4.07 7.25
C SER A 40 0.73 -2.86 6.78
N ASP A 41 0.60 -1.84 7.62
CA ASP A 41 0.00 -0.55 7.25
C ASP A 41 0.89 0.10 6.20
N THR A 42 0.63 -0.23 4.94
CA THR A 42 1.25 0.47 3.82
C THR A 42 0.61 1.85 3.76
N GLN A 43 1.32 2.86 4.25
CA GLN A 43 0.85 4.23 4.17
C GLN A 43 1.25 4.85 2.83
N TRP A 44 0.33 5.66 2.30
CA TRP A 44 0.51 6.36 1.04
C TRP A 44 0.56 7.85 1.29
N ILE A 45 1.39 8.53 0.50
CA ILE A 45 1.43 9.99 0.43
C ILE A 45 1.11 10.43 -0.99
N THR A 46 0.69 11.66 -1.14
CA THR A 46 0.39 12.27 -2.43
C THR A 46 1.55 13.16 -2.86
N VAL A 47 1.99 12.98 -4.09
CA VAL A 47 2.94 13.86 -4.75
C VAL A 47 2.22 14.57 -5.89
N SER A 48 2.30 15.88 -5.95
CA SER A 48 1.65 16.68 -6.98
C SER A 48 2.55 17.83 -7.44
N GLY A 49 2.27 18.34 -8.61
CA GLY A 49 3.02 19.44 -9.19
C GLY A 49 2.59 19.71 -10.62
N TYR A 50 3.37 20.51 -11.30
CA TYR A 50 3.14 20.90 -12.70
C TYR A 50 4.29 20.44 -13.57
N VAL A 51 3.97 20.11 -14.82
CA VAL A 51 4.96 19.78 -15.85
C VAL A 51 4.91 20.85 -16.92
N ASP A 52 6.05 21.46 -17.20
CA ASP A 52 6.22 22.46 -18.26
C ASP A 52 7.40 22.11 -19.18
N ASN A 53 7.58 22.91 -20.23
CA ASN A 53 8.76 22.83 -21.09
C ASN A 53 9.75 23.95 -20.77
N THR A 54 10.85 23.98 -21.49
CA THR A 54 11.90 24.98 -21.29
C THR A 54 11.47 26.41 -21.61
N ASN A 55 10.37 26.58 -22.34
CA ASN A 55 9.76 27.89 -22.63
C ASN A 55 8.76 28.36 -21.56
N GLY A 56 8.49 27.52 -20.56
CA GLY A 56 7.50 27.80 -19.52
C GLY A 56 6.08 27.42 -19.87
N ASP A 57 5.86 26.76 -21.01
CA ASP A 57 4.52 26.30 -21.42
C ASP A 57 4.19 24.99 -20.71
N VAL A 58 2.98 24.87 -20.21
CA VAL A 58 2.51 23.64 -19.55
C VAL A 58 2.33 22.52 -20.57
N ILE A 59 2.59 21.27 -20.13
CA ILE A 59 2.46 20.11 -20.98
C ILE A 59 1.36 19.21 -20.44
N SER A 60 0.32 18.98 -21.24
CA SER A 60 -0.74 18.02 -20.94
C SER A 60 -0.37 16.63 -21.44
N GLN A 61 -1.06 15.60 -20.90
CA GLN A 61 -0.92 14.20 -21.32
C GLN A 61 0.50 13.63 -21.14
N VAL A 62 1.26 14.16 -20.20
CA VAL A 62 2.51 13.55 -19.78
C VAL A 62 2.19 12.33 -18.90
N ASP A 63 2.69 11.17 -19.28
CA ASP A 63 2.56 9.98 -18.46
C ASP A 63 3.48 10.08 -17.25
N VAL A 64 2.91 9.94 -16.05
CA VAL A 64 3.65 9.92 -14.79
C VAL A 64 3.47 8.55 -14.17
N THR A 65 4.55 7.81 -14.03
CA THR A 65 4.54 6.45 -13.49
C THR A 65 5.38 6.40 -12.23
N CYS A 66 4.83 5.80 -11.18
CA CYS A 66 5.55 5.58 -9.93
C CYS A 66 6.02 4.13 -9.84
N THR A 67 7.32 3.94 -9.66
CA THR A 67 7.94 2.63 -9.51
C THR A 67 8.69 2.55 -8.19
N LEU A 68 8.46 1.48 -7.44
CA LEU A 68 9.18 1.21 -6.20
C LEU A 68 10.60 0.76 -6.52
N ASN A 69 11.61 1.45 -5.98
CA ASN A 69 13.01 1.17 -6.33
C ASN A 69 13.52 -0.17 -5.80
N ARG A 70 12.94 -0.66 -4.72
CA ARG A 70 13.35 -1.92 -4.08
C ARG A 70 13.24 -3.13 -5.01
N ASP A 71 12.16 -3.20 -5.79
CA ASP A 71 11.81 -4.37 -6.61
C ASP A 71 11.30 -4.02 -8.01
N ASN A 72 11.36 -2.76 -8.41
CA ASN A 72 10.85 -2.23 -9.68
C ASN A 72 9.35 -2.46 -9.91
N THR A 73 8.57 -2.60 -8.85
CA THR A 73 7.13 -2.73 -8.96
C THR A 73 6.49 -1.40 -9.29
N GLN A 74 5.66 -1.36 -10.34
CA GLN A 74 4.85 -0.19 -10.64
C GLN A 74 3.72 -0.08 -9.61
N LEU A 75 3.68 1.04 -8.88
CA LEU A 75 2.71 1.29 -7.82
C LEU A 75 1.48 2.05 -8.31
N SER A 76 1.70 3.05 -9.16
CA SER A 76 0.64 3.96 -9.61
C SER A 76 1.03 4.63 -10.90
N LYS A 77 0.02 5.13 -11.61
CA LYS A 77 0.19 5.85 -12.87
C LYS A 77 -0.87 6.93 -12.99
N THR A 78 -0.49 8.09 -13.55
CA THR A 78 -1.40 9.18 -13.85
C THR A 78 -0.93 9.92 -15.10
N GLN A 79 -1.69 10.91 -15.54
CA GLN A 79 -1.32 11.82 -16.62
C GLN A 79 -1.54 13.27 -16.19
N THR A 80 -0.78 14.19 -16.75
CA THR A 80 -1.03 15.61 -16.56
C THR A 80 -2.31 16.04 -17.29
N ASP A 81 -3.04 16.95 -16.66
CA ASP A 81 -4.24 17.56 -17.23
C ASP A 81 -3.91 18.70 -18.20
N LEU A 82 -4.93 19.43 -18.66
CA LEU A 82 -4.77 20.55 -19.61
C LEU A 82 -3.95 21.70 -19.05
N GLU A 83 -3.83 21.80 -17.72
CA GLU A 83 -3.02 22.81 -17.04
C GLU A 83 -1.61 22.31 -16.72
N GLY A 84 -1.27 21.10 -17.14
CA GLY A 84 0.00 20.47 -16.83
C GLY A 84 0.11 19.92 -15.41
N TYR A 85 -1.00 19.88 -14.67
CA TYR A 85 -1.03 19.41 -13.28
C TYR A 85 -1.13 17.89 -13.21
N TYR A 86 -0.40 17.30 -12.27
CA TYR A 86 -0.50 15.88 -11.94
C TYR A 86 -0.60 15.68 -10.42
N SER A 87 -1.20 14.57 -10.04
CA SER A 87 -1.25 14.09 -8.66
C SER A 87 -1.12 12.58 -8.68
N ILE A 88 -0.18 12.04 -7.93
CA ILE A 88 0.12 10.61 -7.91
C ILE A 88 0.39 10.15 -6.49
N GLN A 89 0.04 8.89 -6.19
CA GLN A 89 0.28 8.29 -4.89
C GLN A 89 1.58 7.50 -4.89
N VAL A 90 2.39 7.72 -3.87
CA VAL A 90 3.64 6.98 -3.63
C VAL A 90 3.63 6.41 -2.22
N ARG A 91 4.49 5.43 -1.97
CA ARG A 91 4.61 4.84 -0.64
C ARG A 91 5.39 5.76 0.29
N GLN A 92 4.84 5.95 1.49
CA GLN A 92 5.49 6.70 2.54
C GLN A 92 6.80 6.03 2.96
N SER A 93 7.85 6.82 3.13
CA SER A 93 9.16 6.39 3.65
C SER A 93 9.89 5.36 2.78
N GLU A 94 9.39 5.04 1.59
CA GLU A 94 10.08 4.17 0.65
C GLU A 94 10.57 4.96 -0.56
N SER A 95 11.72 4.55 -1.11
CA SER A 95 12.28 5.19 -2.29
C SER A 95 11.51 4.76 -3.54
N CYS A 96 10.89 5.72 -4.22
CA CYS A 96 10.13 5.53 -5.46
C CYS A 96 10.72 6.42 -6.56
N THR A 97 10.66 5.96 -7.80
CA THR A 97 11.02 6.76 -8.96
C THR A 97 9.76 7.18 -9.69
N LEU A 98 9.58 8.48 -9.88
CA LEU A 98 8.55 9.04 -10.76
C LEU A 98 9.15 9.28 -12.14
N SER A 99 8.63 8.60 -13.14
CA SER A 99 9.05 8.73 -14.54
C SER A 99 8.03 9.56 -15.30
N PHE A 100 8.51 10.63 -15.92
CA PHE A 100 7.71 11.55 -16.73
C PHE A 100 8.04 11.32 -18.19
N SER A 101 7.06 10.94 -19.00
CA SER A 101 7.28 10.66 -20.41
C SER A 101 6.18 11.25 -21.30
N HIS A 102 6.58 11.76 -22.46
CA HIS A 102 5.73 12.28 -23.50
C HIS A 102 6.42 12.11 -24.86
N ALA A 103 5.64 11.85 -25.92
CA ALA A 103 6.18 11.51 -27.23
C ALA A 103 7.15 12.55 -27.80
N ASN A 104 6.96 13.83 -27.47
CA ASN A 104 7.74 14.95 -28.03
C ASN A 104 8.86 15.44 -27.11
N TYR A 105 9.03 14.84 -25.95
CA TYR A 105 9.98 15.30 -24.93
C TYR A 105 10.90 14.18 -24.47
N VAL A 106 12.06 14.57 -24.00
CA VAL A 106 13.01 13.63 -23.40
C VAL A 106 12.47 13.19 -22.04
N PRO A 107 12.33 11.86 -21.79
CA PRO A 107 11.85 11.37 -20.50
C PRO A 107 12.74 11.84 -19.34
N GLN A 108 12.12 12.09 -18.20
CA GLN A 108 12.83 12.51 -16.99
C GLN A 108 12.34 11.73 -15.78
N ASP A 109 13.26 11.36 -14.90
CA ASP A 109 12.99 10.64 -13.68
C ASP A 109 13.27 11.51 -12.46
N LYS A 110 12.43 11.38 -11.43
CA LYS A 110 12.62 12.00 -10.11
C LYS A 110 12.50 10.94 -9.03
N ILE A 111 13.45 10.93 -8.12
CA ILE A 111 13.41 10.02 -6.97
C ILE A 111 12.68 10.72 -5.82
N VAL A 112 11.72 10.01 -5.23
CA VAL A 112 10.93 10.49 -4.09
C VAL A 112 11.12 9.54 -2.92
N SER A 113 11.48 10.10 -1.77
CA SER A 113 11.51 9.38 -0.50
C SER A 113 11.06 10.38 0.58
N SER A 114 9.81 10.29 1.00
CA SER A 114 9.20 11.27 1.89
C SER A 114 8.23 10.62 2.86
N ASN A 115 8.07 11.25 4.02
CA ASN A 115 7.10 10.86 5.04
C ASN A 115 5.80 11.68 4.94
N THR A 116 5.80 12.74 4.15
CA THR A 116 4.70 13.68 4.04
C THR A 116 4.39 13.96 2.58
N ASP A 117 3.19 14.44 2.30
CA ASP A 117 2.78 14.87 0.98
C ASP A 117 3.72 15.94 0.41
N ILE A 118 3.89 15.93 -0.91
CA ILE A 118 4.70 16.89 -1.64
C ILE A 118 3.80 17.58 -2.66
N ASP A 119 3.60 18.90 -2.49
CA ASP A 119 2.63 19.67 -3.29
C ASP A 119 3.26 20.46 -4.44
N ASP A 120 4.58 20.55 -4.52
CA ASP A 120 5.29 21.43 -5.44
C ASP A 120 6.42 20.74 -6.21
N MET A 121 6.24 19.45 -6.51
CA MET A 121 7.22 18.73 -7.33
C MET A 121 7.00 19.05 -8.81
N ASN A 122 7.50 20.21 -9.23
CA ASN A 122 7.40 20.68 -10.60
C ASN A 122 8.56 20.11 -11.44
N VAL A 123 8.25 19.78 -12.69
CA VAL A 123 9.22 19.14 -13.60
C VAL A 123 9.20 19.87 -14.93
N THR A 124 10.39 20.17 -15.44
CA THR A 124 10.55 20.77 -16.77
C THR A 124 11.12 19.72 -17.73
N LEU A 125 10.38 19.45 -18.79
CA LEU A 125 10.80 18.51 -19.83
C LEU A 125 11.44 19.27 -20.99
N ARG A 126 12.52 18.71 -21.52
CA ARG A 126 13.21 19.24 -22.69
C ARG A 126 12.67 18.57 -23.96
N SER A 127 12.44 19.35 -25.00
CA SER A 127 12.04 18.84 -26.31
C SER A 127 13.11 17.92 -26.89
N GLN A 128 12.69 16.88 -27.60
CA GLN A 128 13.62 15.97 -28.29
C GLN A 128 14.38 16.66 -29.45
N GLU A 129 13.85 17.77 -29.97
CA GLU A 129 14.47 18.52 -31.06
C GLU A 129 15.52 19.55 -30.60
N GLU A 130 15.67 19.72 -29.30
CA GLU A 130 16.71 20.59 -28.72
C GLU A 130 18.07 19.82 -28.60
#